data_0100b30d9105819de3c35feda4f262b0
#
_entry.id   0100b30d9105819de3c35feda4f262b0
#
_cell.length_a   1.000
_cell.length_b   1.000
_cell.length_c   1.000
_cell.angle_alpha   90.00
_cell.angle_beta   90.00
_cell.angle_gamma   90.00
#
_symmetry.space_group_name_H-M   'P 1'
#
loop_
_entity.id
_entity.type
_entity.pdbx_description
1 polymer ?
#
loop_
_entity_poly.entity_id
_entity_poly.type
_entity_poly.pdbx_seq_one_letter_code
_entity_poly.pdbx_strand_id
1 'polypeptide(L)'
;IINLPVKEFIAEEKRNPHWLKTTGGSSRDLLETRIQRDLKERYVNDYTQKFDADIDLIKIKASRQKSTLEQKLSEARQEVKKIRETFSNASDRLSELRIQKQLNVAEKDLKRKEEGLFLEQARIDVAAEDEIDLLRGINGIEFDLYPIFEIQTNQ
;
A
#
# COMPACT_ATOMS: atom_id res chain seq x y z
N ILE A 1 -4.76 -1.48 22.10
CA ILE A 1 -4.14 -1.92 23.38
C ILE A 1 -3.23 -3.07 23.05
N ILE A 2 -1.91 -2.81 22.99
CA ILE A 2 -0.91 -3.85 22.70
C ILE A 2 -0.61 -4.54 24.03
N ASN A 3 -1.08 -5.78 24.17
CA ASN A 3 -0.70 -6.65 25.27
C ASN A 3 0.73 -7.16 25.01
N LEU A 4 1.73 -6.38 25.45
CA LEU A 4 3.10 -6.88 25.53
C LEU A 4 3.18 -7.90 26.69
N PRO A 5 3.81 -9.06 26.48
CA PRO A 5 3.92 -10.06 27.53
C PRO A 5 4.85 -9.55 28.63
N VAL A 6 4.26 -9.06 29.72
CA VAL A 6 4.93 -8.60 30.94
C VAL A 6 5.94 -9.64 31.45
N LYS A 7 5.72 -10.92 31.14
CA LYS A 7 6.61 -12.02 31.51
C LYS A 7 8.01 -11.97 30.87
N GLU A 8 8.13 -11.47 29.65
CA GLU A 8 9.44 -11.35 28.98
C GLU A 8 10.26 -10.21 29.58
N PHE A 9 9.58 -9.12 29.95
CA PHE A 9 10.21 -7.96 30.59
C PHE A 9 10.80 -8.31 31.97
N ILE A 10 10.05 -9.05 32.80
CA ILE A 10 10.52 -9.53 34.12
C ILE A 10 11.68 -10.54 33.99
N ALA A 11 11.72 -11.34 32.92
CA ALA A 11 12.79 -12.31 32.69
C ALA A 11 14.11 -11.63 32.28
N GLU A 12 14.07 -10.52 31.57
CA GLU A 12 15.24 -9.74 31.16
C GLU A 12 15.84 -8.96 32.36
N GLU A 13 14.98 -8.45 33.23
CA GLU A 13 15.35 -7.75 34.46
C GLU A 13 16.11 -8.67 35.47
N LYS A 14 15.73 -9.94 35.53
CA LYS A 14 16.44 -10.96 36.34
C LYS A 14 17.84 -11.31 35.83
N ARG A 15 18.09 -11.09 34.51
CA ARG A 15 19.39 -11.41 33.88
C ARG A 15 20.46 -10.34 34.08
N ASN A 16 20.10 -9.08 34.38
CA ASN A 16 21.05 -7.98 34.42
C ASN A 16 20.74 -6.98 35.53
N PRO A 17 20.95 -7.34 36.83
CA PRO A 17 20.67 -6.42 37.94
C PRO A 17 21.71 -5.29 38.13
N HIS A 18 22.72 -5.22 37.25
CA HIS A 18 23.82 -4.27 37.40
C HIS A 18 23.43 -2.79 37.20
N TRP A 19 22.36 -2.52 36.48
CA TRP A 19 21.93 -1.13 36.19
C TRP A 19 21.10 -0.48 37.30
N LEU A 20 20.63 -1.25 38.27
CA LEU A 20 19.91 -0.74 39.45
C LEU A 20 20.80 0.01 40.48
N LYS A 21 22.13 -0.02 40.29
CA LYS A 21 23.08 0.49 41.30
C LYS A 21 23.65 1.89 41.01
N THR A 22 23.37 2.52 39.91
CA THR A 22 23.99 3.80 39.55
C THR A 22 22.94 4.89 39.32
N THR A 23 23.02 5.91 40.14
CA THR A 23 22.56 7.30 40.01
C THR A 23 21.30 7.68 40.75
N GLY A 24 21.40 8.78 41.51
CA GLY A 24 20.37 9.42 42.33
C GLY A 24 19.27 10.17 41.60
N GLY A 25 18.90 9.73 40.39
CA GLY A 25 17.62 10.03 39.77
C GLY A 25 16.66 8.91 40.13
N SER A 26 15.38 9.18 40.25
CA SER A 26 14.39 8.16 40.52
C SER A 26 14.61 6.99 39.58
N SER A 27 14.89 5.79 40.09
CA SER A 27 15.07 4.55 39.32
C SER A 27 13.87 4.31 38.36
N ARG A 28 12.74 4.87 38.73
CA ARG A 28 11.48 4.89 37.98
C ARG A 28 11.60 5.68 36.66
N ASP A 29 12.12 6.93 36.73
CA ASP A 29 12.22 7.81 35.58
C ASP A 29 13.17 7.22 34.50
N LEU A 30 14.24 6.58 34.94
CA LEU A 30 15.17 5.88 34.06
C LEU A 30 14.54 4.65 33.40
N LEU A 31 13.75 3.90 34.18
CA LEU A 31 12.99 2.74 33.68
C LEU A 31 11.94 3.17 32.67
N GLU A 32 11.14 4.18 32.98
CA GLU A 32 10.11 4.72 32.07
C GLU A 32 10.73 5.21 30.78
N THR A 33 11.83 5.96 30.83
CA THR A 33 12.55 6.46 29.66
C THR A 33 13.10 5.32 28.80
N ARG A 34 13.62 4.26 29.42
CA ARG A 34 14.13 3.08 28.70
C ARG A 34 13.00 2.28 28.05
N ILE A 35 11.93 2.02 28.77
CA ILE A 35 10.74 1.33 28.26
C ILE A 35 10.16 2.10 27.08
N GLN A 36 10.00 3.42 27.20
CA GLN A 36 9.49 4.26 26.12
C GLN A 36 10.36 4.17 24.88
N ARG A 37 11.68 4.20 25.03
CA ARG A 37 12.62 4.08 23.92
C ARG A 37 12.53 2.72 23.25
N ASP A 38 12.60 1.64 24.02
CA ASP A 38 12.58 0.26 23.50
C ASP A 38 11.24 -0.06 22.81
N LEU A 39 10.13 0.39 23.39
CA LEU A 39 8.80 0.28 22.77
C LEU A 39 8.71 1.08 21.48
N LYS A 40 9.21 2.32 21.49
CA LYS A 40 9.22 3.17 20.30
C LYS A 40 10.08 2.58 19.18
N GLU A 41 11.27 2.06 19.50
CA GLU A 41 12.15 1.43 18.51
C GLU A 41 11.52 0.16 17.90
N ARG A 42 10.98 -0.72 18.73
CA ARG A 42 10.29 -1.95 18.24
C ARG A 42 9.07 -1.59 17.40
N TYR A 43 8.25 -0.69 17.89
CA TYR A 43 7.04 -0.27 17.17
C TYR A 43 7.37 0.42 15.85
N VAL A 44 8.35 1.33 15.84
CA VAL A 44 8.78 2.01 14.61
C VAL A 44 9.30 1.00 13.60
N ASN A 45 10.12 0.03 14.02
CA ASN A 45 10.64 -0.99 13.12
C ASN A 45 9.53 -1.89 12.54
N ASP A 46 8.65 -2.42 13.39
CA ASP A 46 7.55 -3.29 12.95
C ASP A 46 6.54 -2.52 12.08
N TYR A 47 6.28 -1.26 12.44
CA TYR A 47 5.36 -0.41 11.70
C TYR A 47 5.94 -0.01 10.34
N THR A 48 7.23 0.36 10.30
CA THR A 48 7.90 0.75 9.06
C THR A 48 7.89 -0.39 8.04
N GLN A 49 8.18 -1.62 8.49
CA GLN A 49 8.13 -2.79 7.60
C GLN A 49 6.72 -3.05 7.03
N LYS A 50 5.69 -2.95 7.87
CA LYS A 50 4.29 -3.10 7.42
C LYS A 50 3.89 -1.98 6.48
N PHE A 51 4.25 -0.76 6.83
CA PHE A 51 3.96 0.44 6.05
C PHE A 51 4.59 0.39 4.66
N ASP A 52 5.86 0.00 4.56
CA ASP A 52 6.55 -0.17 3.28
C ASP A 52 5.89 -1.29 2.44
N ALA A 53 5.49 -2.39 3.08
CA ALA A 53 4.77 -3.47 2.41
C ALA A 53 3.39 -3.02 1.88
N ASP A 54 2.66 -2.22 2.66
CA ASP A 54 1.35 -1.69 2.25
C ASP A 54 1.50 -0.68 1.09
N ILE A 55 2.51 0.18 1.12
CA ILE A 55 2.84 1.07 -0.01
C ILE A 55 3.16 0.27 -1.26
N ASP A 56 3.96 -0.78 -1.15
CA ASP A 56 4.31 -1.63 -2.28
C ASP A 56 3.08 -2.35 -2.85
N LEU A 57 2.15 -2.80 -2.00
CA LEU A 57 0.88 -3.37 -2.45
C LEU A 57 0.03 -2.36 -3.23
N ILE A 58 -0.06 -1.10 -2.78
CA ILE A 58 -0.78 -0.03 -3.49
C ILE A 58 -0.15 0.20 -4.87
N LYS A 59 1.17 0.31 -4.94
CA LYS A 59 1.91 0.49 -6.21
C LYS A 59 1.70 -0.68 -7.17
N ILE A 60 1.76 -1.92 -6.66
CA ILE A 60 1.50 -3.13 -7.46
C ILE A 60 0.06 -3.13 -8.00
N LYS A 61 -0.92 -2.76 -7.16
CA LYS A 61 -2.32 -2.65 -7.56
C LYS A 61 -2.51 -1.62 -8.68
N ALA A 62 -1.93 -0.42 -8.52
CA ALA A 62 -1.96 0.62 -9.55
C ALA A 62 -1.31 0.17 -10.86
N SER A 63 -0.14 -0.46 -10.80
CA SER A 63 0.55 -1.01 -11.96
C SER A 63 -0.27 -2.08 -12.70
N ARG A 64 -0.92 -2.98 -11.96
CA ARG A 64 -1.82 -4.00 -12.55
C ARG A 64 -3.03 -3.38 -13.24
N GLN A 65 -3.62 -2.34 -12.66
CA GLN A 65 -4.74 -1.62 -13.27
C GLN A 65 -4.33 -0.96 -14.58
N LYS A 66 -3.16 -0.29 -14.63
CA LYS A 66 -2.62 0.30 -15.85
C LYS A 66 -2.34 -0.76 -16.91
N SER A 67 -1.69 -1.85 -16.56
CA SER A 67 -1.43 -2.96 -17.48
C SER A 67 -2.73 -3.55 -18.06
N THR A 68 -3.79 -3.63 -17.25
CA THR A 68 -5.11 -4.09 -17.72
C THR A 68 -5.71 -3.12 -18.75
N LEU A 69 -5.53 -1.80 -18.57
CA LEU A 69 -5.99 -0.80 -19.56
C LEU A 69 -5.22 -0.92 -20.87
N GLU A 70 -3.90 -1.08 -20.80
CA GLU A 70 -3.05 -1.27 -21.98
C GLU A 70 -3.38 -2.56 -22.72
N GLN A 71 -3.66 -3.65 -21.99
CA GLN A 71 -4.11 -4.89 -22.60
C GLN A 71 -5.44 -4.71 -23.36
N LYS A 72 -6.43 -4.06 -22.74
CA LYS A 72 -7.72 -3.76 -23.39
C LYS A 72 -7.57 -2.90 -24.63
N LEU A 73 -6.60 -1.97 -24.63
CA LEU A 73 -6.28 -1.17 -25.81
C LEU A 73 -5.64 -2.03 -26.90
N SER A 74 -4.71 -2.90 -26.53
CA SER A 74 -4.07 -3.85 -27.45
C SER A 74 -5.08 -4.79 -28.10
N GLU A 75 -6.01 -5.33 -27.31
CA GLU A 75 -7.11 -6.18 -27.79
C GLU A 75 -8.00 -5.44 -28.80
N ALA A 76 -8.37 -4.18 -28.52
CA ALA A 76 -9.16 -3.36 -29.42
C ALA A 76 -8.42 -3.08 -30.73
N ARG A 77 -7.09 -2.83 -30.68
CA ARG A 77 -6.26 -2.67 -31.88
C ARG A 77 -6.23 -3.94 -32.73
N GLN A 78 -6.11 -5.09 -32.09
CA GLN A 78 -6.13 -6.38 -32.80
C GLN A 78 -7.49 -6.67 -33.40
N GLU A 79 -8.58 -6.32 -32.76
CA GLU A 79 -9.93 -6.45 -33.30
C GLU A 79 -10.13 -5.62 -34.53
N VAL A 80 -9.76 -4.33 -34.49
CA VAL A 80 -9.80 -3.46 -35.68
C VAL A 80 -8.98 -4.04 -36.83
N LYS A 81 -7.78 -4.57 -36.54
CA LYS A 81 -6.94 -5.20 -37.56
C LYS A 81 -7.63 -6.42 -38.20
N LYS A 82 -8.21 -7.31 -37.41
CA LYS A 82 -8.95 -8.49 -37.88
C LYS A 82 -10.14 -8.10 -38.76
N ILE A 83 -10.91 -7.08 -38.33
CA ILE A 83 -12.07 -6.60 -39.13
C ILE A 83 -11.59 -6.00 -40.48
N ARG A 84 -10.47 -5.26 -40.49
CA ARG A 84 -9.88 -4.74 -41.75
C ARG A 84 -9.43 -5.85 -42.67
N GLU A 85 -8.79 -6.90 -42.16
CA GLU A 85 -8.41 -8.07 -42.93
C GLU A 85 -9.65 -8.78 -43.54
N THR A 86 -10.71 -8.93 -42.73
CA THR A 86 -11.98 -9.50 -43.20
C THR A 86 -12.64 -8.63 -44.29
N PHE A 87 -12.57 -7.31 -44.13
CA PHE A 87 -13.08 -6.37 -45.14
C PHE A 87 -12.35 -6.51 -46.48
N SER A 88 -11.01 -6.65 -46.42
CA SER A 88 -10.20 -6.81 -47.65
C SER A 88 -10.48 -8.11 -48.40
N ASN A 89 -11.03 -9.12 -47.73
CA ASN A 89 -11.35 -10.43 -48.28
C ASN A 89 -12.84 -10.62 -48.62
N ALA A 90 -13.66 -9.56 -48.46
CA ALA A 90 -15.08 -9.64 -48.73
C ALA A 90 -15.32 -9.77 -50.24
N SER A 91 -16.17 -10.75 -50.63
CA SER A 91 -16.44 -11.09 -52.02
C SER A 91 -17.73 -10.48 -52.60
N ASP A 92 -18.59 -9.95 -51.73
CA ASP A 92 -19.87 -9.36 -52.13
C ASP A 92 -20.15 -8.03 -51.43
N ARG A 93 -20.90 -7.16 -52.12
CA ARG A 93 -21.18 -5.79 -51.67
C ARG A 93 -22.01 -5.70 -50.41
N LEU A 94 -22.85 -6.70 -50.09
CA LEU A 94 -23.63 -6.69 -48.84
C LEU A 94 -22.76 -7.02 -47.63
N SER A 95 -21.84 -7.95 -47.81
CA SER A 95 -20.83 -8.30 -46.80
C SER A 95 -19.91 -7.13 -46.55
N GLU A 96 -19.44 -6.45 -47.61
CA GLU A 96 -18.62 -5.22 -47.47
C GLU A 96 -19.32 -4.17 -46.60
N LEU A 97 -20.60 -3.85 -46.90
CA LEU A 97 -21.35 -2.84 -46.15
C LEU A 97 -21.54 -3.23 -44.66
N ARG A 98 -21.74 -4.52 -44.35
CA ARG A 98 -21.87 -5.00 -42.99
C ARG A 98 -20.54 -4.87 -42.25
N ILE A 99 -19.46 -5.34 -42.86
CA ILE A 99 -18.11 -5.30 -42.26
C ILE A 99 -17.67 -3.83 -42.08
N GLN A 100 -18.00 -2.94 -43.02
CA GLN A 100 -17.70 -1.51 -42.91
C GLN A 100 -18.40 -0.85 -41.72
N LYS A 101 -19.64 -1.22 -41.43
CA LYS A 101 -20.32 -0.74 -40.23
C LYS A 101 -19.64 -1.24 -38.95
N GLN A 102 -19.23 -2.50 -38.92
CA GLN A 102 -18.50 -3.06 -37.79
C GLN A 102 -17.15 -2.37 -37.61
N LEU A 103 -16.41 -2.14 -38.68
CA LEU A 103 -15.14 -1.43 -38.65
C LEU A 103 -15.29 -0.01 -38.10
N ASN A 104 -16.27 0.74 -38.55
CA ASN A 104 -16.53 2.10 -38.07
C ASN A 104 -16.86 2.13 -36.56
N VAL A 105 -17.57 1.12 -36.05
CA VAL A 105 -17.85 1.01 -34.60
C VAL A 105 -16.59 0.67 -33.85
N ALA A 106 -15.82 -0.32 -34.29
CA ALA A 106 -14.57 -0.75 -33.64
C ALA A 106 -13.51 0.38 -33.63
N GLU A 107 -13.37 1.12 -34.73
CA GLU A 107 -12.46 2.28 -34.83
C GLU A 107 -12.86 3.41 -33.85
N LYS A 108 -14.16 3.70 -33.74
CA LYS A 108 -14.65 4.68 -32.75
C LYS A 108 -14.38 4.24 -31.34
N ASP A 109 -14.57 2.96 -31.03
CA ASP A 109 -14.28 2.44 -29.69
C ASP A 109 -12.78 2.47 -29.40
N LEU A 110 -11.95 2.08 -30.35
CA LEU A 110 -10.50 2.18 -30.26
C LEU A 110 -10.05 3.61 -29.96
N LYS A 111 -10.53 4.57 -30.75
CA LYS A 111 -10.21 5.99 -30.57
C LYS A 111 -10.61 6.50 -29.18
N ARG A 112 -11.80 6.13 -28.71
CA ARG A 112 -12.24 6.48 -27.35
C ARG A 112 -11.34 5.89 -26.27
N LYS A 113 -10.91 4.64 -26.44
CA LYS A 113 -9.98 3.99 -25.51
C LYS A 113 -8.59 4.64 -25.56
N GLU A 114 -8.10 5.02 -26.72
CA GLU A 114 -6.82 5.73 -26.87
C GLU A 114 -6.86 7.12 -26.21
N GLU A 115 -7.91 7.89 -26.46
CA GLU A 115 -8.10 9.22 -25.88
C GLU A 115 -8.29 9.14 -24.35
N GLY A 116 -8.98 8.11 -23.85
CA GLY A 116 -9.25 7.91 -22.43
C GLY A 116 -8.07 7.32 -21.65
N LEU A 117 -7.16 6.61 -22.29
CA LEU A 117 -6.10 5.86 -21.60
C LEU A 117 -5.25 6.74 -20.67
N PHE A 118 -4.80 7.87 -21.18
CA PHE A 118 -3.95 8.78 -20.41
C PHE A 118 -4.66 9.36 -19.19
N LEU A 119 -5.93 9.72 -19.35
CA LEU A 119 -6.74 10.23 -18.23
C LEU A 119 -7.00 9.16 -17.17
N GLU A 120 -7.28 7.94 -17.59
CA GLU A 120 -7.50 6.83 -16.65
C GLU A 120 -6.20 6.41 -15.94
N GLN A 121 -5.07 6.42 -16.64
CA GLN A 121 -3.77 6.19 -15.99
C GLN A 121 -3.45 7.27 -14.97
N ALA A 122 -3.69 8.55 -15.28
CA ALA A 122 -3.50 9.65 -14.34
C ALA A 122 -4.42 9.53 -13.11
N ARG A 123 -5.68 9.10 -13.30
CA ARG A 123 -6.60 8.86 -12.17
C ARG A 123 -6.12 7.74 -11.25
N ILE A 124 -5.56 6.67 -11.83
CA ILE A 124 -4.99 5.55 -11.05
C ILE A 124 -3.80 6.04 -10.23
N ASP A 125 -2.94 6.90 -10.80
CA ASP A 125 -1.80 7.46 -10.09
C ASP A 125 -2.22 8.34 -8.92
N VAL A 126 -3.15 9.27 -9.16
CA VAL A 126 -3.69 10.15 -8.11
C VAL A 126 -4.33 9.32 -6.99
N ALA A 127 -5.16 8.34 -7.34
CA ALA A 127 -5.78 7.49 -6.32
C ALA A 127 -4.76 6.68 -5.50
N ALA A 128 -3.68 6.22 -6.12
CA ALA A 128 -2.61 5.53 -5.41
C ALA A 128 -1.82 6.49 -4.49
N GLU A 129 -1.55 7.72 -4.93
CA GLU A 129 -0.90 8.73 -4.10
C GLU A 129 -1.77 9.13 -2.92
N ASP A 130 -3.08 9.36 -3.13
CA ASP A 130 -4.03 9.67 -2.06
C ASP A 130 -4.07 8.54 -1.01
N GLU A 131 -4.08 7.26 -1.44
CA GLU A 131 -4.07 6.10 -0.55
C GLU A 131 -2.75 6.02 0.24
N ILE A 132 -1.61 6.33 -0.37
CA ILE A 132 -0.30 6.40 0.29
C ILE A 132 -0.24 7.57 1.29
N ASP A 133 -0.77 8.73 0.94
CA ASP A 133 -0.77 9.90 1.84
C ASP A 133 -1.68 9.71 3.05
N LEU A 134 -2.79 9.00 2.89
CA LEU A 134 -3.61 8.55 4.02
C LEU A 134 -2.82 7.65 4.97
N LEU A 135 -2.05 6.69 4.44
CA LEU A 135 -1.17 5.84 5.26
C LEU A 135 -0.08 6.66 5.96
N ARG A 136 0.50 7.66 5.30
CA ARG A 136 1.49 8.57 5.89
C ARG A 136 0.89 9.44 7.00
N GLY A 137 -0.34 9.88 6.85
CA GLY A 137 -1.05 10.69 7.84
C GLY A 137 -1.30 9.96 9.17
N ILE A 138 -1.33 8.62 9.16
CA ILE A 138 -1.49 7.78 10.37
C ILE A 138 -0.20 7.73 11.20
N ASN A 139 0.95 8.18 10.68
CA ASN A 139 2.26 8.10 11.34
C ASN A 139 2.47 9.06 12.54
N GLY A 140 1.52 9.92 12.84
CA GLY A 140 1.56 10.82 14.00
C GLY A 140 1.10 10.18 15.31
N ILE A 141 1.38 8.88 15.55
CA ILE A 141 0.96 8.20 16.77
C ILE A 141 1.87 8.61 17.93
N GLU A 142 1.32 9.32 18.91
CA GLU A 142 1.95 9.58 20.19
C GLU A 142 1.65 8.43 21.16
N PHE A 143 2.68 8.03 21.93
CA PHE A 143 2.54 6.98 22.94
C PHE A 143 2.47 7.61 24.33
N ASP A 144 1.36 7.38 25.02
CA ASP A 144 1.23 7.70 26.43
C ASP A 144 1.39 6.43 27.28
N LEU A 145 2.32 6.46 28.22
CA LEU A 145 2.52 5.38 29.17
C LEU A 145 1.78 5.70 30.47
N TYR A 146 0.82 4.84 30.83
CA TYR A 146 0.13 4.92 32.12
C TYR A 146 0.60 3.79 33.02
N PRO A 147 1.12 4.10 34.24
CA PRO A 147 1.44 3.06 35.20
C PRO A 147 0.15 2.38 35.68
N ILE A 148 0.09 1.05 35.49
CA ILE A 148 -1.07 0.25 35.93
C ILE A 148 -0.95 -0.15 37.40
N PHE A 149 0.27 -0.35 37.86
CA PHE A 149 0.57 -0.68 39.27
C PHE A 149 2.00 -0.30 39.64
N GLU A 150 2.20 -0.05 40.91
CA GLU A 150 3.50 0.22 41.53
C GLU A 150 3.77 -0.84 42.62
N ILE A 151 4.91 -1.52 42.52
CA ILE A 151 5.32 -2.47 43.56
C ILE A 151 6.26 -1.74 44.50
N GLN A 152 5.82 -1.51 45.76
CA GLN A 152 6.69 -1.02 46.80
C GLN A 152 7.43 -2.21 47.42
N THR A 153 8.75 -2.26 47.25
CA THR A 153 9.60 -3.20 47.97
C THR A 153 9.99 -2.54 49.30
N ASN A 154 9.45 -3.02 50.42
CA ASN A 154 9.94 -2.65 51.72
C ASN A 154 11.37 -3.18 51.87
N GLN A 155 12.29 -2.26 52.15
CA GLN A 155 13.66 -2.58 52.56
C GLN A 155 13.67 -3.04 54.01
#